data_9f0ccf7ff188cc424e6a5701525e6d87
#
_entry.id   9f0ccf7ff188cc424e6a5701525e6d87
#
_cell.length_a   1.000
_cell.length_b   1.000
_cell.length_c   1.000
_cell.angle_alpha   90.00
_cell.angle_beta   90.00
_cell.angle_gamma   90.00
#
_symmetry.space_group_name_H-M   'P 1'
#
loop_
_entity.id
_entity.type
_entity.pdbx_description
1 polymer ?
#
loop_
_entity_poly.entity_id
_entity_poly.type
_entity_poly.pdbx_seq_one_letter_code
_entity_poly.pdbx_strand_id
1 'polypeptide(L)'
;MAELHPDIEEILLSEQDIKDIVKKVGAEITRDYADKNPLVIAVLRGAVVFMADIMRAIECPLSIDFMAVSSYGDGVKSSGVVRIVKDLDTKIEGRHVIIVEDVLDSGLTLSYLVRMLQSRNPASIEI
;
A
#
# COMPACT_ATOMS: atom_id res chain seq x y z
N MET A 1 -18.47 -12.71 -15.48
CA MET A 1 -18.51 -12.24 -14.09
C MET A 1 -18.90 -13.39 -13.19
N ALA A 2 -18.15 -13.58 -12.11
CA ALA A 2 -18.43 -14.67 -11.20
C ALA A 2 -19.77 -14.46 -10.49
N GLU A 3 -20.47 -15.56 -10.23
CA GLU A 3 -21.69 -15.52 -9.45
C GLU A 3 -21.37 -15.14 -8.01
N LEU A 4 -22.27 -14.39 -7.38
CA LEU A 4 -22.13 -14.06 -5.99
C LEU A 4 -22.41 -15.26 -5.11
N HIS A 5 -21.59 -15.41 -4.07
CA HIS A 5 -21.88 -16.40 -3.05
C HIS A 5 -23.21 -16.05 -2.39
N PRO A 6 -24.04 -17.06 -2.03
CA PRO A 6 -25.36 -16.81 -1.43
C PRO A 6 -25.33 -15.95 -0.17
N ASP A 7 -24.21 -15.93 0.55
CA ASP A 7 -24.06 -15.14 1.77
C ASP A 7 -23.73 -13.68 1.51
N ILE A 8 -23.49 -13.30 0.26
CA ILE A 8 -23.19 -11.91 -0.11
C ILE A 8 -24.49 -11.22 -0.49
N GLU A 9 -24.91 -10.28 0.32
CA GLU A 9 -26.17 -9.57 0.09
C GLU A 9 -26.08 -8.52 -0.99
N GLU A 10 -24.92 -7.84 -1.08
CA GLU A 10 -24.72 -6.80 -2.09
C GLU A 10 -23.25 -6.62 -2.41
N ILE A 11 -22.98 -6.01 -3.55
CA ILE A 11 -21.64 -5.58 -3.93
C ILE A 11 -21.60 -4.06 -3.79
N LEU A 12 -20.75 -3.54 -2.89
CA LEU A 12 -20.58 -2.11 -2.72
C LEU A 12 -19.80 -1.49 -3.88
N LEU A 13 -18.79 -2.22 -4.38
CA LEU A 13 -18.00 -1.81 -5.53
C LEU A 13 -17.94 -2.94 -6.53
N SER A 14 -18.29 -2.65 -7.77
CA SER A 14 -18.17 -3.63 -8.84
C SER A 14 -16.71 -3.76 -9.29
N GLU A 15 -16.41 -4.80 -10.06
CA GLU A 15 -15.10 -4.97 -10.67
C GLU A 15 -14.73 -3.77 -11.54
N GLN A 16 -15.70 -3.23 -12.27
CA GLN A 16 -15.47 -2.06 -13.10
C GLN A 16 -15.18 -0.81 -12.27
N ASP A 17 -15.88 -0.66 -11.14
CA ASP A 17 -15.62 0.46 -10.24
C ASP A 17 -14.20 0.43 -9.71
N ILE A 18 -13.71 -0.76 -9.36
CA ILE A 18 -12.34 -0.93 -8.88
C ILE A 18 -11.34 -0.59 -9.98
N LYS A 19 -11.58 -1.06 -11.19
CA LYS A 19 -10.72 -0.73 -12.34
C LYS A 19 -10.67 0.77 -12.59
N ASP A 20 -11.80 1.45 -12.49
CA ASP A 20 -11.86 2.88 -12.69
C ASP A 20 -11.10 3.65 -11.61
N ILE A 21 -11.21 3.20 -10.36
CA ILE A 21 -10.48 3.78 -9.23
C ILE A 21 -8.96 3.60 -9.43
N VAL A 22 -8.54 2.40 -9.78
CA VAL A 22 -7.11 2.10 -10.03
C VAL A 22 -6.57 2.97 -11.15
N LYS A 23 -7.32 3.11 -12.24
CA LYS A 23 -6.92 3.95 -13.37
C LYS A 23 -6.77 5.41 -12.95
N LYS A 24 -7.72 5.91 -12.18
CA LYS A 24 -7.70 7.28 -11.69
C LYS A 24 -6.51 7.54 -10.77
N VAL A 25 -6.29 6.65 -9.80
CA VAL A 25 -5.18 6.78 -8.86
C VAL A 25 -3.85 6.66 -9.60
N GLY A 26 -3.75 5.74 -10.54
CA GLY A 26 -2.54 5.59 -11.37
C GLY A 26 -2.23 6.86 -12.16
N ALA A 27 -3.26 7.50 -12.71
CA ALA A 27 -3.09 8.76 -13.44
C ALA A 27 -2.64 9.89 -12.52
N GLU A 28 -3.19 9.96 -11.31
CA GLU A 28 -2.80 10.97 -10.32
C GLU A 28 -1.34 10.80 -9.91
N ILE A 29 -0.93 9.56 -9.66
CA ILE A 29 0.46 9.26 -9.30
C ILE A 29 1.39 9.60 -10.46
N THR A 30 1.02 9.27 -11.67
CA THR A 30 1.81 9.59 -12.85
C THR A 30 2.04 11.08 -12.96
N ARG A 31 0.99 11.87 -12.78
CA ARG A 31 1.07 13.32 -12.84
C ARG A 31 1.94 13.89 -11.73
N ASP A 32 1.73 13.42 -10.48
CA ASP A 32 2.36 14.02 -9.33
C ASP A 32 3.81 13.57 -9.12
N TYR A 33 4.17 12.41 -9.67
CA TYR A 33 5.49 11.80 -9.43
C TYR A 33 6.29 11.57 -10.72
N ALA A 34 5.92 12.19 -11.82
CA ALA A 34 6.54 11.96 -13.13
C ALA A 34 8.06 12.08 -13.11
N ASP A 35 8.60 13.05 -12.38
CA ASP A 35 10.06 13.30 -12.34
C ASP A 35 10.68 12.85 -11.03
N LYS A 36 9.95 12.10 -10.20
CA LYS A 36 10.40 11.80 -8.84
C LYS A 36 10.85 10.36 -8.64
N ASN A 37 10.67 9.51 -9.65
CA ASN A 37 10.98 8.09 -9.56
C ASN A 37 10.52 7.50 -8.22
N PRO A 38 9.20 7.46 -7.97
CA PRO A 38 8.71 7.05 -6.66
C PRO A 38 9.04 5.61 -6.33
N LEU A 39 9.25 5.33 -5.05
CA LEU A 39 9.37 3.98 -4.54
C LEU A 39 8.00 3.57 -4.00
N VAL A 40 7.37 2.61 -4.64
CA VAL A 40 6.05 2.11 -4.24
C VAL A 40 6.25 0.88 -3.37
N ILE A 41 5.78 0.95 -2.15
CA ILE A 41 5.94 -0.12 -1.16
C ILE A 41 4.59 -0.75 -0.90
N ALA A 42 4.50 -2.07 -1.06
CA ALA A 42 3.32 -2.82 -0.69
C ALA A 42 3.57 -3.55 0.63
N VAL A 43 2.60 -3.47 1.52
CA VAL A 43 2.64 -4.21 2.78
C VAL A 43 2.00 -5.57 2.54
N LEU A 44 2.82 -6.62 2.63
CA LEU A 44 2.38 -7.98 2.38
C LEU A 44 1.39 -8.43 3.45
N ARG A 45 0.49 -9.32 3.15
CA ARG A 45 0.33 -9.97 1.84
C ARG A 45 -0.86 -9.40 1.07
N GLY A 46 -1.84 -8.86 1.77
CA GLY A 46 -3.11 -8.43 1.18
C GLY A 46 -2.96 -7.41 0.06
N ALA A 47 -1.97 -6.54 0.17
CA ALA A 47 -1.78 -5.47 -0.79
C ALA A 47 -1.13 -5.91 -2.12
N VAL A 48 -0.73 -7.17 -2.24
CA VAL A 48 0.01 -7.63 -3.44
C VAL A 48 -0.80 -7.47 -4.72
N VAL A 49 -2.07 -7.88 -4.71
CA VAL A 49 -2.91 -7.80 -5.90
C VAL A 49 -3.17 -6.35 -6.26
N PHE A 50 -3.49 -5.52 -5.28
CA PHE A 50 -3.72 -4.10 -5.50
C PHE A 50 -2.45 -3.41 -6.00
N MET A 51 -1.29 -3.77 -5.45
CA MET A 51 0.00 -3.28 -5.90
C MET A 51 0.22 -3.59 -7.38
N ALA A 52 -0.07 -4.82 -7.81
CA ALA A 52 0.08 -5.22 -9.20
C ALA A 52 -0.81 -4.37 -10.13
N ASP A 53 -2.03 -4.12 -9.71
CA ASP A 53 -2.96 -3.32 -10.51
C ASP A 53 -2.52 -1.85 -10.57
N ILE A 54 -2.12 -1.28 -9.45
CA ILE A 54 -1.69 0.13 -9.38
C ILE A 54 -0.41 0.34 -10.18
N MET A 55 0.58 -0.53 -10.04
CA MET A 55 1.85 -0.34 -10.73
C MET A 55 1.69 -0.39 -12.26
N ARG A 56 0.72 -1.17 -12.75
CA ARG A 56 0.44 -1.20 -14.19
C ARG A 56 -0.30 0.05 -14.67
N ALA A 57 -0.98 0.75 -13.77
CA ALA A 57 -1.71 1.97 -14.09
C ALA A 57 -0.84 3.22 -14.02
N ILE A 58 0.34 3.13 -13.40
CA ILE A 58 1.27 4.25 -13.31
C ILE A 58 2.16 4.25 -14.54
N GLU A 59 2.20 5.38 -15.24
CA GLU A 59 2.91 5.50 -16.51
C GLU A 59 4.25 6.25 -16.40
N CYS A 60 4.72 6.51 -15.18
CA CYS A 60 6.05 7.10 -15.00
C CYS A 60 7.02 6.05 -14.45
N PRO A 61 8.34 6.27 -14.58
CA PRO A 61 9.31 5.37 -13.97
C PRO A 61 9.10 5.27 -12.46
N LEU A 62 9.16 4.06 -11.94
CA LEU A 62 9.00 3.81 -10.51
C LEU A 62 9.84 2.59 -10.10
N SER A 63 10.07 2.47 -8.81
CA SER A 63 10.64 1.27 -8.21
C SER A 63 9.61 0.67 -7.28
N ILE A 64 9.68 -0.63 -7.05
CA ILE A 64 8.77 -1.31 -6.12
C ILE A 64 9.54 -2.04 -5.04
N ASP A 65 8.93 -2.17 -3.88
CA ASP A 65 9.47 -2.96 -2.80
C ASP A 65 8.33 -3.47 -1.92
N PHE A 66 8.66 -4.37 -1.02
CA PHE A 66 7.66 -5.02 -0.17
C PHE A 66 8.14 -5.07 1.27
N MET A 67 7.18 -4.95 2.19
CA MET A 67 7.41 -5.18 3.61
C MET A 67 6.41 -6.19 4.13
N ALA A 68 6.81 -6.98 5.10
CA ALA A 68 5.90 -7.84 5.83
C ALA A 68 6.03 -7.50 7.31
N VAL A 69 4.89 -7.27 7.94
CA VAL A 69 4.84 -6.93 9.36
C VAL A 69 3.81 -7.79 10.05
N SER A 70 3.98 -8.01 11.35
CA SER A 70 2.99 -8.68 12.17
C SER A 70 2.76 -7.86 13.43
N SER A 71 1.52 -7.92 13.94
CA SER A 71 1.19 -7.23 15.18
C SER A 71 1.81 -7.97 16.36
N TYR A 72 2.28 -7.21 17.34
CA TYR A 72 2.72 -7.78 18.60
C TYR A 72 1.50 -8.17 19.44
N GLY A 73 1.59 -9.28 20.15
CA GLY A 73 0.55 -9.71 21.06
C GLY A 73 -0.66 -10.31 20.35
N ASP A 74 -0.49 -11.52 19.83
CA ASP A 74 -1.56 -12.27 19.16
C ASP A 74 -2.84 -12.27 19.96
N GLY A 75 -3.95 -11.92 19.30
CA GLY A 75 -5.27 -11.97 19.89
C GLY A 75 -5.51 -10.95 20.98
N VAL A 76 -4.54 -10.10 21.28
CA VAL A 76 -4.67 -9.05 22.27
C VAL A 76 -4.89 -7.72 21.57
N LYS A 77 -5.36 -6.73 22.31
CA LYS A 77 -5.56 -5.39 21.76
C LYS A 77 -4.32 -4.91 21.06
N SER A 78 -4.50 -4.44 19.84
CA SER A 78 -3.41 -3.87 19.09
C SER A 78 -2.89 -2.63 19.79
N SER A 79 -1.61 -2.64 20.15
CA SER A 79 -0.93 -1.47 20.69
C SER A 79 -0.39 -0.56 19.59
N GLY A 80 -0.52 -0.98 18.34
CA GLY A 80 0.08 -0.29 17.23
C GLY A 80 1.53 -0.64 16.99
N VAL A 81 2.13 -1.41 17.91
CA VAL A 81 3.51 -1.86 17.75
C VAL A 81 3.53 -3.07 16.83
N VAL A 82 4.41 -3.03 15.84
CA VAL A 82 4.53 -4.12 14.87
C VAL A 82 5.95 -4.68 14.89
N ARG A 83 6.03 -5.96 14.52
CA ARG A 83 7.31 -6.61 14.31
C ARG A 83 7.53 -6.71 12.80
N ILE A 84 8.71 -6.31 12.34
CA ILE A 84 9.06 -6.43 10.94
C ILE A 84 9.50 -7.86 10.68
N VAL A 85 8.74 -8.56 9.85
CA VAL A 85 9.05 -9.92 9.41
C VAL A 85 9.95 -9.88 8.18
N LYS A 86 9.66 -8.97 7.25
CA LYS A 86 10.51 -8.69 6.11
C LYS A 86 10.64 -7.19 5.96
N ASP A 87 11.87 -6.70 5.98
CA ASP A 87 12.14 -5.28 5.76
C ASP A 87 12.39 -5.00 4.28
N LEU A 88 12.45 -3.72 3.96
CA LEU A 88 12.75 -3.26 2.61
C LEU A 88 14.16 -3.66 2.20
N ASP A 89 14.31 -3.98 0.92
CA ASP A 89 15.62 -4.21 0.33
C ASP A 89 16.24 -2.88 -0.14
N THR A 90 15.41 -1.87 -0.35
CA THR A 90 15.81 -0.57 -0.88
C THR A 90 16.01 0.44 0.24
N LYS A 91 17.05 1.25 0.13
CA LYS A 91 17.22 2.39 1.04
C LYS A 91 16.28 3.50 0.60
N ILE A 92 15.52 4.05 1.54
CA ILE A 92 14.51 5.05 1.22
C ILE A 92 14.96 6.49 1.48
N GLU A 93 16.17 6.66 1.98
CA GLU A 93 16.70 8.00 2.22
C GLU A 93 16.64 8.83 0.93
N GLY A 94 16.00 9.99 1.03
CA GLY A 94 15.86 10.89 -0.12
C GLY A 94 14.86 10.45 -1.17
N ARG A 95 14.17 9.32 -0.99
CA ARG A 95 13.20 8.82 -1.95
C ARG A 95 11.79 9.34 -1.65
N HIS A 96 11.02 9.51 -2.71
CA HIS A 96 9.58 9.74 -2.57
C HIS A 96 8.89 8.40 -2.46
N VAL A 97 8.25 8.16 -1.33
CA VAL A 97 7.69 6.85 -0.98
C VAL A 97 6.16 6.90 -1.06
N ILE A 98 5.59 5.90 -1.70
CA ILE A 98 4.14 5.69 -1.75
C ILE A 98 3.87 4.32 -1.12
N ILE A 99 3.03 4.30 -0.09
CA ILE A 99 2.65 3.06 0.58
C ILE A 99 1.31 2.59 0.03
N VAL A 100 1.27 1.35 -0.43
CA VAL A 100 0.05 0.71 -0.91
C VAL A 100 -0.47 -0.22 0.17
N GLU A 101 -1.68 0.03 0.64
CA GLU A 101 -2.34 -0.78 1.64
C GLU A 101 -3.80 -0.96 1.25
N ASP A 102 -4.25 -2.19 1.20
CA ASP A 102 -5.60 -2.51 0.76
C ASP A 102 -6.65 -2.42 1.87
N VAL A 103 -6.24 -2.56 3.12
CA VAL A 103 -7.15 -2.52 4.26
C VAL A 103 -6.62 -1.57 5.31
N LEU A 104 -7.43 -0.58 5.64
CA LEU A 104 -7.13 0.35 6.73
C LEU A 104 -7.98 -0.04 7.94
N ASP A 105 -7.40 -0.85 8.83
CA ASP A 105 -8.10 -1.26 10.07
C ASP A 105 -8.21 -0.09 11.04
N SER A 106 -7.51 -0.18 12.16
CA SER A 106 -7.53 0.89 13.15
C SER A 106 -6.62 2.07 12.78
N GLY A 107 -5.73 1.88 11.83
CA GLY A 107 -4.72 2.87 11.48
C GLY A 107 -3.51 2.88 12.39
N LEU A 108 -3.54 2.15 13.50
CA LEU A 108 -2.43 2.14 14.46
C LEU A 108 -1.18 1.50 13.87
N THR A 109 -1.35 0.36 13.21
CA THR A 109 -0.24 -0.35 12.57
C THR A 109 0.38 0.51 11.48
N LEU A 110 -0.46 1.13 10.66
CA LEU A 110 0.00 1.97 9.58
C LEU A 110 0.70 3.22 10.10
N SER A 111 0.17 3.83 11.17
CA SER A 111 0.80 4.99 11.80
C SER A 111 2.18 4.65 12.34
N TYR A 112 2.32 3.50 12.98
CA TYR A 112 3.61 3.03 13.47
C TYR A 112 4.60 2.84 12.33
N LEU A 113 4.13 2.19 11.25
CA LEU A 113 4.95 1.92 10.09
C LEU A 113 5.44 3.23 9.43
N VAL A 114 4.55 4.20 9.27
CA VAL A 114 4.89 5.50 8.70
C VAL A 114 5.95 6.20 9.54
N ARG A 115 5.78 6.22 10.86
CA ARG A 115 6.77 6.85 11.75
C ARG A 115 8.14 6.16 11.67
N MET A 116 8.13 4.84 11.59
CA MET A 116 9.37 4.09 11.45
C MET A 116 10.08 4.43 10.14
N LEU A 117 9.33 4.48 9.04
CA LEU A 117 9.88 4.82 7.74
C LEU A 117 10.36 6.27 7.69
N GLN A 118 9.66 7.18 8.35
CA GLN A 118 10.08 8.58 8.42
C GLN A 118 11.44 8.72 9.10
N SER A 119 11.75 7.84 10.05
CA SER A 119 13.06 7.85 10.70
C SER A 119 14.22 7.53 9.76
N ARG A 120 13.91 7.01 8.57
CA ARG A 120 14.91 6.68 7.54
C ARG A 120 15.10 7.81 6.53
N ASN A 121 14.53 8.98 6.80
CA ASN A 121 14.71 10.22 6.03
C ASN A 121 14.32 10.14 4.55
N PRO A 122 13.11 9.65 4.22
CA PRO A 122 12.62 9.76 2.85
C PRO A 122 12.34 11.22 2.49
N ALA A 123 12.28 11.51 1.20
CA ALA A 123 11.92 12.85 0.74
C ALA A 123 10.44 13.13 1.00
N SER A 124 9.58 12.12 0.87
CA SER A 124 8.16 12.22 1.19
C SER A 124 7.58 10.82 1.41
N ILE A 125 6.45 10.75 2.12
CA ILE A 125 5.68 9.53 2.29
C ILE A 125 4.21 9.87 2.07
N GLU A 126 3.56 9.11 1.18
CA GLU A 126 2.12 9.18 0.94
C GLU A 126 1.51 7.78 1.04
N ILE A 127 0.24 7.73 1.33
CA ILE A 127 -0.48 6.46 1.46
C ILE A 127 -1.54 6.34 0.39
#